data_fd925325759e21a19db7eb2c17eea3a6
#
_entry.id   fd925325759e21a19db7eb2c17eea3a6
#
_cell.length_a   1.000
_cell.length_b   1.000
_cell.length_c   1.000
_cell.angle_alpha   90.00
_cell.angle_beta   90.00
_cell.angle_gamma   90.00
#
_symmetry.space_group_name_H-M   'P 1'
#
loop_
_entity.id
_entity.type
_entity.pdbx_description
1 polymer ?
#
loop_
_entity_poly.entity_id
_entity_poly.type
_entity_poly.pdbx_seq_one_letter_code
_entity_poly.pdbx_strand_id
1 'polypeptide(L)'
;LAGVIPVCYDDRIDLVQNSAIMIFRQLFDPTSSTYTYLLGDSGEALLIDPVYEQVPRDLALLQELGLRLLATLDTHVHADHVTGAWRLHHSCGSGIALAKVAGAELADRPLVHGDRIDFGSRHLTVRATPGHTNGCLTYVLDDQSMAFTGDSLLIRGCGRTDFQQGSPQQLFASVHQQILTLPDTCLLYPAHDYRGITVTSVAEERRFNPRLGGDVDVGDFSGYMNHLNLPHPKLMDVAVPANLRCGKPEGDTPAPDSPTWAPLTLRFSGVWEIEPMALLEHAAKVQIVDVREAPEFIDRLGHLPGAQLVPLSQLMDRLDELDRDRPVVAVCRSGVRSAQASVLLAKAGFSQVANLAGGMLRWKSEALPVASDSL
;
A
#
# COMPACT_ATOMS: atom_id res chain seq x y z
N LEU A 1 42.48 -33.39 -16.98
CA LEU A 1 42.70 -32.25 -16.06
C LEU A 1 41.86 -31.10 -16.58
N ALA A 2 40.61 -31.01 -16.19
CA ALA A 2 39.72 -29.86 -16.41
C ALA A 2 39.18 -29.44 -15.06
N GLY A 3 39.64 -28.28 -14.58
CA GLY A 3 39.21 -27.69 -13.31
C GLY A 3 37.77 -27.18 -13.44
N VAL A 4 36.92 -27.61 -12.54
CA VAL A 4 35.56 -27.06 -12.34
C VAL A 4 35.69 -25.81 -11.48
N ILE A 5 35.34 -24.66 -12.05
CA ILE A 5 35.22 -23.40 -11.31
C ILE A 5 33.83 -23.40 -10.62
N PRO A 6 33.72 -23.19 -9.31
CA PRO A 6 32.43 -23.04 -8.66
C PRO A 6 31.82 -21.69 -9.02
N VAL A 7 30.66 -21.73 -9.62
CA VAL A 7 29.81 -20.53 -9.82
C VAL A 7 29.18 -20.18 -8.48
N CYS A 8 29.70 -19.14 -7.82
CA CYS A 8 28.99 -18.49 -6.73
C CYS A 8 27.77 -17.73 -7.33
N TYR A 9 26.58 -18.22 -7.10
CA TYR A 9 25.37 -17.45 -7.30
C TYR A 9 25.29 -16.41 -6.16
N ASP A 10 25.62 -15.16 -6.48
CA ASP A 10 25.29 -14.01 -5.63
C ASP A 10 23.84 -13.62 -5.98
N ASP A 11 22.89 -14.10 -5.17
CA ASP A 11 21.45 -13.84 -5.32
C ASP A 11 21.04 -12.40 -4.87
N ARG A 12 21.91 -11.44 -5.05
CA ARG A 12 21.49 -10.07 -5.19
C ARG A 12 21.09 -9.88 -6.65
N ILE A 13 19.79 -9.88 -6.89
CA ILE A 13 19.24 -9.37 -8.16
C ILE A 13 19.77 -7.95 -8.28
N ASP A 14 20.81 -7.75 -9.09
CA ASP A 14 21.24 -6.45 -9.55
C ASP A 14 20.11 -5.87 -10.42
N LEU A 15 19.11 -5.24 -9.77
CA LEU A 15 18.12 -4.40 -10.39
C LEU A 15 18.71 -3.04 -10.86
N VAL A 16 20.03 -2.89 -10.76
CA VAL A 16 20.73 -1.64 -11.06
C VAL A 16 21.68 -1.83 -12.21
N GLN A 17 21.17 -1.82 -13.44
CA GLN A 17 21.81 -1.25 -14.63
C GLN A 17 21.00 -1.53 -15.91
N ASN A 18 19.75 -1.04 -15.96
CA ASN A 18 19.10 -0.73 -17.23
C ASN A 18 18.34 0.57 -17.01
N SER A 19 18.25 1.44 -18.01
CA SER A 19 17.53 2.72 -17.99
C SER A 19 16.28 2.59 -17.15
N ALA A 20 16.28 3.21 -15.96
CA ALA A 20 15.37 2.87 -14.88
C ALA A 20 13.92 3.05 -15.35
N ILE A 21 13.25 1.91 -15.57
CA ILE A 21 11.81 1.92 -15.78
C ILE A 21 11.22 2.36 -14.45
N MET A 22 10.51 3.48 -14.46
CA MET A 22 9.80 3.98 -13.29
C MET A 22 8.89 2.88 -12.72
N ILE A 23 8.99 2.61 -11.44
CA ILE A 23 8.10 1.68 -10.74
C ILE A 23 6.77 2.39 -10.50
N PHE A 24 5.68 1.81 -10.97
CA PHE A 24 4.33 2.28 -10.72
C PHE A 24 3.48 1.16 -10.12
N ARG A 25 2.79 1.45 -9.01
CA ARG A 25 1.80 0.53 -8.42
C ARG A 25 0.53 1.29 -8.06
N GLN A 26 -0.59 0.70 -8.41
CA GLN A 26 -1.91 1.13 -8.01
C GLN A 26 -2.42 0.15 -6.94
N LEU A 27 -2.65 0.66 -5.74
CA LEU A 27 -3.04 -0.11 -4.57
C LEU A 27 -4.47 0.27 -4.21
N PHE A 28 -5.28 -0.71 -3.86
CA PHE A 28 -6.70 -0.49 -3.58
C PHE A 28 -7.03 -0.74 -2.12
N ASP A 29 -7.81 0.16 -1.52
CA ASP A 29 -8.48 -0.07 -0.25
C ASP A 29 -9.97 -0.37 -0.48
N PRO A 30 -10.43 -1.60 -0.19
CA PRO A 30 -11.82 -1.99 -0.45
C PRO A 30 -12.82 -1.33 0.51
N THR A 31 -12.37 -0.81 1.65
CA THR A 31 -13.23 -0.20 2.66
C THR A 31 -13.70 1.18 2.23
N SER A 32 -12.79 2.02 1.78
CA SER A 32 -13.08 3.37 1.28
C SER A 32 -13.25 3.42 -0.24
N SER A 33 -12.88 2.35 -0.96
CA SER A 33 -12.77 2.31 -2.43
C SER A 33 -11.73 3.28 -2.99
N THR A 34 -10.70 3.56 -2.20
CA THR A 34 -9.61 4.49 -2.53
C THR A 34 -8.47 3.78 -3.24
N TYR A 35 -7.89 4.44 -4.22
CA TYR A 35 -6.61 4.06 -4.81
C TYR A 35 -5.47 4.87 -4.20
N THR A 36 -4.47 4.17 -3.67
CA THR A 36 -3.15 4.73 -3.34
C THR A 36 -2.19 4.45 -4.49
N TYR A 37 -1.38 5.43 -4.87
CA TYR A 37 -0.42 5.27 -5.97
C TYR A 37 1.01 5.37 -5.45
N LEU A 38 1.83 4.36 -5.77
CA LEU A 38 3.26 4.38 -5.54
C LEU A 38 3.98 4.65 -6.86
N LEU A 39 4.79 5.71 -6.86
CA LEU A 39 5.73 6.01 -7.92
C LEU A 39 7.14 5.87 -7.38
N GLY A 40 7.98 5.09 -8.03
CA GLY A 40 9.37 4.88 -7.64
C GLY A 40 10.33 5.04 -8.79
N ASP A 41 11.43 5.74 -8.57
CA ASP A 41 12.51 5.88 -9.52
C ASP A 41 13.84 6.00 -8.78
N SER A 42 14.88 5.32 -9.28
CA SER A 42 16.26 5.41 -8.76
C SER A 42 16.39 5.23 -7.23
N GLY A 43 15.58 4.32 -6.66
CA GLY A 43 15.59 4.02 -5.23
C GLY A 43 14.78 5.00 -4.36
N GLU A 44 14.12 5.99 -4.94
CA GLU A 44 13.26 6.97 -4.27
C GLU A 44 11.80 6.79 -4.65
N ALA A 45 10.88 7.09 -3.75
CA ALA A 45 9.45 6.94 -3.99
C ALA A 45 8.60 8.09 -3.46
N LEU A 46 7.41 8.23 -4.08
CA LEU A 46 6.28 9.01 -3.61
C LEU A 46 5.08 8.09 -3.44
N LEU A 47 4.24 8.37 -2.44
CA LEU A 47 2.92 7.78 -2.28
C LEU A 47 1.85 8.86 -2.40
N ILE A 48 0.85 8.64 -3.24
CA ILE A 48 -0.30 9.53 -3.42
C ILE A 48 -1.52 8.88 -2.77
N ASP A 49 -2.24 9.64 -1.95
CA ASP A 49 -3.46 9.27 -1.22
C ASP A 49 -3.31 7.97 -0.40
N PRO A 50 -2.33 7.90 0.55
CA PRO A 50 -2.16 6.73 1.40
C PRO A 50 -3.29 6.61 2.43
N VAL A 51 -3.81 5.38 2.63
CA VAL A 51 -4.85 5.08 3.62
C VAL A 51 -4.22 4.63 4.94
N TYR A 52 -4.68 5.15 6.09
CA TYR A 52 -4.10 4.91 7.41
C TYR A 52 -3.98 3.42 7.77
N GLU A 53 -5.04 2.64 7.52
CA GLU A 53 -5.10 1.21 7.81
C GLU A 53 -4.18 0.40 6.89
N GLN A 54 -3.85 0.94 5.71
CA GLN A 54 -3.00 0.28 4.71
C GLN A 54 -1.51 0.59 4.84
N VAL A 55 -1.10 1.44 5.79
CA VAL A 55 0.31 1.81 6.01
C VAL A 55 1.24 0.60 6.18
N PRO A 56 0.88 -0.46 6.92
CA PRO A 56 1.75 -1.64 7.01
C PRO A 56 2.00 -2.31 5.64
N ARG A 57 0.98 -2.39 4.79
CA ARG A 57 1.09 -2.89 3.40
C ARG A 57 2.04 -2.01 2.59
N ASP A 58 1.89 -0.69 2.69
CA ASP A 58 2.65 0.27 1.90
C ASP A 58 4.13 0.26 2.30
N LEU A 59 4.42 0.16 3.61
CA LEU A 59 5.78 0.01 4.13
C LEU A 59 6.42 -1.32 3.68
N ALA A 60 5.66 -2.42 3.70
CA ALA A 60 6.14 -3.71 3.23
C ALA A 60 6.52 -3.67 1.74
N LEU A 61 5.68 -3.02 0.93
CA LEU A 61 5.94 -2.86 -0.51
C LEU A 61 7.18 -2.00 -0.77
N LEU A 62 7.33 -0.88 -0.07
CA LEU A 62 8.51 -0.02 -0.16
C LEU A 62 9.79 -0.79 0.18
N GLN A 63 9.76 -1.59 1.25
CA GLN A 63 10.88 -2.43 1.68
C GLN A 63 11.22 -3.49 0.63
N GLU A 64 10.24 -4.22 0.10
CA GLU A 64 10.47 -5.27 -0.92
C GLU A 64 11.03 -4.70 -2.22
N LEU A 65 10.62 -3.49 -2.59
CA LEU A 65 11.12 -2.79 -3.78
C LEU A 65 12.44 -2.04 -3.56
N GLY A 66 12.95 -1.99 -2.31
CA GLY A 66 14.17 -1.26 -1.97
C GLY A 66 14.03 0.25 -2.17
N LEU A 67 12.83 0.81 -1.93
CA LEU A 67 12.52 2.22 -2.17
C LEU A 67 12.50 3.02 -0.87
N ARG A 68 13.11 4.19 -0.87
CA ARG A 68 13.02 5.19 0.20
C ARG A 68 11.85 6.14 -0.09
N LEU A 69 10.85 6.15 0.77
CA LEU A 69 9.75 7.10 0.65
C LEU A 69 10.22 8.52 0.96
N LEU A 70 10.10 9.43 -0.01
CA LEU A 70 10.44 10.84 0.15
C LEU A 70 9.30 11.63 0.76
N ALA A 71 8.09 11.43 0.23
CA ALA A 71 6.90 12.14 0.68
C ALA A 71 5.61 11.38 0.37
N THR A 72 4.60 11.67 1.17
CA THR A 72 3.19 11.41 0.88
C THR A 72 2.54 12.65 0.30
N LEU A 73 1.65 12.47 -0.66
CA LEU A 73 0.96 13.53 -1.38
C LEU A 73 -0.54 13.26 -1.31
N ASP A 74 -1.29 14.02 -0.51
CA ASP A 74 -2.74 13.93 -0.56
C ASP A 74 -3.30 14.83 -1.67
N THR A 75 -4.17 14.29 -2.54
CA THR A 75 -4.81 15.06 -3.61
C THR A 75 -5.80 16.07 -3.05
N HIS A 76 -6.39 15.77 -1.90
CA HIS A 76 -7.32 16.65 -1.17
C HIS A 76 -7.48 16.18 0.29
N VAL A 77 -8.22 16.90 1.09
CA VAL A 77 -8.63 16.45 2.42
C VAL A 77 -9.78 15.45 2.27
N HIS A 78 -9.48 14.17 2.39
CA HIS A 78 -10.44 13.07 2.22
C HIS A 78 -11.52 13.05 3.30
N ALA A 79 -12.73 12.64 2.94
CA ALA A 79 -13.88 12.53 3.85
C ALA A 79 -14.35 11.08 4.09
N ASP A 80 -13.73 10.12 3.42
CA ASP A 80 -14.11 8.69 3.38
C ASP A 80 -13.11 7.79 4.12
N HIS A 81 -11.88 8.26 4.32
CA HIS A 81 -10.84 7.56 5.08
C HIS A 81 -9.88 8.54 5.77
N VAL A 82 -9.14 8.05 6.74
CA VAL A 82 -8.02 8.80 7.36
C VAL A 82 -6.76 8.56 6.53
N THR A 83 -6.03 9.65 6.19
CA THR A 83 -4.76 9.54 5.47
C THR A 83 -3.68 8.84 6.30
N GLY A 84 -2.87 8.01 5.65
CA GLY A 84 -1.69 7.38 6.25
C GLY A 84 -0.47 8.27 6.40
N ALA A 85 -0.56 9.54 5.97
CA ALA A 85 0.59 10.44 5.83
C ALA A 85 1.41 10.59 7.13
N TRP A 86 0.77 10.91 8.25
CA TRP A 86 1.48 11.07 9.53
C TRP A 86 2.09 9.75 10.01
N ARG A 87 1.39 8.63 9.84
CA ARG A 87 1.90 7.32 10.26
C ARG A 87 3.13 6.90 9.45
N LEU A 88 3.14 7.15 8.13
CA LEU A 88 4.29 6.96 7.26
C LEU A 88 5.45 7.89 7.63
N HIS A 89 5.16 9.19 7.89
CA HIS A 89 6.15 10.13 8.41
C HIS A 89 6.82 9.60 9.68
N HIS A 90 6.01 9.13 10.64
CA HIS A 90 6.52 8.59 11.92
C HIS A 90 7.36 7.33 11.73
N SER A 91 6.97 6.43 10.81
CA SER A 91 7.62 5.13 10.61
C SER A 91 8.90 5.21 9.78
N CYS A 92 8.99 6.09 8.79
CA CYS A 92 10.13 6.14 7.85
C CYS A 92 10.68 7.55 7.56
N GLY A 93 10.15 8.60 8.22
CA GLY A 93 10.65 9.96 8.07
C GLY A 93 10.28 10.64 6.75
N SER A 94 9.25 10.16 6.04
CA SER A 94 8.78 10.78 4.81
C SER A 94 8.21 12.17 5.05
N GLY A 95 8.32 13.09 4.10
CA GLY A 95 7.62 14.38 4.15
C GLY A 95 6.10 14.21 3.94
N ILE A 96 5.33 15.20 4.39
CA ILE A 96 3.88 15.28 4.19
C ILE A 96 3.54 16.50 3.34
N ALA A 97 2.87 16.29 2.21
CA ALA A 97 2.54 17.36 1.29
C ALA A 97 1.07 17.30 0.83
N LEU A 98 0.40 18.44 0.89
CA LEU A 98 -0.95 18.65 0.36
C LEU A 98 -1.18 20.14 0.10
N ALA A 99 -2.36 20.50 -0.43
CA ALA A 99 -2.66 21.87 -0.80
C ALA A 99 -2.50 22.86 0.36
N LYS A 100 -1.78 23.94 0.14
CA LYS A 100 -1.61 25.04 1.12
C LYS A 100 -2.96 25.59 1.61
N VAL A 101 -3.92 25.72 0.69
CA VAL A 101 -5.25 26.27 1.00
C VAL A 101 -6.08 25.35 1.91
N ALA A 102 -5.75 24.07 2.00
CA ALA A 102 -6.40 23.13 2.93
C ALA A 102 -6.13 23.46 4.40
N GLY A 103 -5.02 24.15 4.70
CA GLY A 103 -4.71 24.60 6.05
C GLY A 103 -4.36 23.48 7.03
N ALA A 104 -3.83 22.35 6.53
CA ALA A 104 -3.45 21.23 7.39
C ALA A 104 -2.26 21.58 8.26
N GLU A 105 -2.36 21.28 9.57
CA GLU A 105 -1.43 21.76 10.60
C GLU A 105 -0.03 21.15 10.53
N LEU A 106 0.08 19.89 10.08
CA LEU A 106 1.31 19.09 10.11
C LEU A 106 1.93 18.86 8.73
N ALA A 107 1.51 19.63 7.72
CA ALA A 107 2.09 19.54 6.40
C ALA A 107 3.50 20.14 6.36
N ASP A 108 4.49 19.32 6.07
CA ASP A 108 5.88 19.77 5.91
C ASP A 108 6.02 20.67 4.67
N ARG A 109 5.24 20.33 3.64
CA ARG A 109 5.29 21.03 2.35
C ARG A 109 3.88 21.40 1.87
N PRO A 110 3.40 22.60 2.21
CA PRO A 110 2.16 23.16 1.68
C PRO A 110 2.32 23.47 0.18
N LEU A 111 1.55 22.77 -0.67
CA LEU A 111 1.67 22.83 -2.14
C LEU A 111 0.79 23.91 -2.74
N VAL A 112 1.27 24.51 -3.83
CA VAL A 112 0.53 25.45 -4.67
C VAL A 112 0.63 25.05 -6.16
N HIS A 113 -0.21 25.64 -7.00
CA HIS A 113 -0.18 25.40 -8.44
C HIS A 113 1.20 25.73 -9.03
N GLY A 114 1.74 24.81 -9.84
CA GLY A 114 3.04 24.94 -10.49
C GLY A 114 4.22 24.40 -9.68
N ASP A 115 4.02 23.99 -8.44
CA ASP A 115 5.08 23.34 -7.67
C ASP A 115 5.56 22.06 -8.35
N ARG A 116 6.84 21.76 -8.12
CA ARG A 116 7.50 20.56 -8.63
C ARG A 116 7.92 19.67 -7.47
N ILE A 117 7.67 18.37 -7.56
CA ILE A 117 8.03 17.36 -6.55
C ILE A 117 8.93 16.32 -7.22
N ASP A 118 10.22 16.36 -6.88
CA ASP A 118 11.24 15.47 -7.45
C ASP A 118 11.30 14.14 -6.72
N PHE A 119 11.59 13.05 -7.47
CA PHE A 119 11.90 11.71 -6.96
C PHE A 119 12.78 10.98 -7.99
N GLY A 120 13.94 10.53 -7.58
CA GLY A 120 14.94 9.97 -8.50
C GLY A 120 15.30 10.94 -9.62
N SER A 121 15.13 10.51 -10.87
CA SER A 121 15.34 11.32 -12.06
C SER A 121 14.05 11.98 -12.57
N ARG A 122 12.91 11.72 -11.94
CA ARG A 122 11.56 12.13 -12.34
C ARG A 122 10.99 13.21 -11.45
N HIS A 123 9.88 13.82 -11.87
CA HIS A 123 9.13 14.73 -11.03
C HIS A 123 7.63 14.76 -11.34
N LEU A 124 6.87 15.21 -10.36
CA LEU A 124 5.47 15.57 -10.52
C LEU A 124 5.33 17.09 -10.53
N THR A 125 4.47 17.60 -11.43
CA THR A 125 4.02 18.99 -11.41
C THR A 125 2.65 19.07 -10.77
N VAL A 126 2.48 20.00 -9.83
CA VAL A 126 1.22 20.23 -9.11
C VAL A 126 0.31 21.14 -9.93
N ARG A 127 -0.92 20.71 -10.19
CA ARG A 127 -1.99 21.56 -10.75
C ARG A 127 -3.10 21.73 -9.73
N ALA A 128 -3.41 22.95 -9.34
CA ALA A 128 -4.58 23.23 -8.51
C ALA A 128 -5.86 22.95 -9.32
N THR A 129 -6.71 22.08 -8.80
CA THR A 129 -7.97 21.64 -9.43
C THR A 129 -9.13 21.72 -8.44
N PRO A 130 -9.38 22.91 -7.82
CA PRO A 130 -10.45 23.07 -6.84
C PRO A 130 -11.82 22.83 -7.43
N GLY A 131 -12.77 22.44 -6.55
CA GLY A 131 -14.17 22.31 -6.91
C GLY A 131 -14.89 21.14 -6.27
N HIS A 132 -14.25 19.97 -6.14
CA HIS A 132 -14.71 18.93 -5.21
C HIS A 132 -14.47 19.39 -3.76
N THR A 133 -13.24 19.78 -3.45
CA THR A 133 -12.91 20.64 -2.30
C THR A 133 -12.17 21.88 -2.79
N ASN A 134 -11.99 22.89 -1.94
CA ASN A 134 -11.18 24.05 -2.28
C ASN A 134 -9.67 23.73 -2.39
N GLY A 135 -9.23 22.62 -1.81
CA GLY A 135 -7.83 22.16 -1.75
C GLY A 135 -7.47 21.04 -2.72
N CYS A 136 -8.30 20.73 -3.72
CA CYS A 136 -7.99 19.67 -4.67
C CYS A 136 -6.77 19.99 -5.53
N LEU A 137 -5.89 19.00 -5.67
CA LEU A 137 -4.71 19.01 -6.52
C LEU A 137 -4.74 17.83 -7.49
N THR A 138 -4.21 18.04 -8.68
CA THR A 138 -3.85 17.02 -9.65
C THR A 138 -2.34 16.97 -9.77
N TYR A 139 -1.74 15.80 -9.66
CA TYR A 139 -0.30 15.60 -9.84
C TYR A 139 -0.04 15.05 -11.24
N VAL A 140 0.78 15.72 -12.01
CA VAL A 140 1.09 15.38 -13.41
C VAL A 140 2.54 14.97 -13.54
N LEU A 141 2.81 13.77 -14.08
CA LEU A 141 4.16 13.29 -14.33
C LEU A 141 4.87 14.17 -15.37
N ASP A 142 6.16 14.33 -15.25
CA ASP A 142 7.01 15.23 -16.04
C ASP A 142 6.86 15.10 -17.57
N ASP A 143 6.64 13.86 -18.07
CA ASP A 143 6.43 13.58 -19.50
C ASP A 143 4.94 13.65 -19.90
N GLN A 144 4.06 14.00 -18.97
CA GLN A 144 2.60 14.07 -19.13
C GLN A 144 1.97 12.74 -19.59
N SER A 145 2.63 11.60 -19.34
CA SER A 145 2.07 10.28 -19.64
C SER A 145 1.01 9.85 -18.61
N MET A 146 1.07 10.40 -17.39
CA MET A 146 0.19 10.08 -16.27
C MET A 146 -0.22 11.33 -15.51
N ALA A 147 -1.47 11.34 -15.03
CA ALA A 147 -1.95 12.35 -14.09
C ALA A 147 -2.85 11.71 -13.02
N PHE A 148 -2.66 12.12 -11.76
CA PHE A 148 -3.39 11.65 -10.58
C PHE A 148 -4.40 12.73 -10.21
N THR A 149 -5.66 12.48 -10.53
CA THR A 149 -6.70 13.51 -10.58
C THR A 149 -7.46 13.71 -9.27
N GLY A 150 -7.18 12.87 -8.26
CA GLY A 150 -7.99 12.87 -7.05
C GLY A 150 -9.47 12.66 -7.37
N ASP A 151 -10.31 13.41 -6.69
CA ASP A 151 -11.76 13.45 -6.96
C ASP A 151 -12.20 14.60 -7.88
N SER A 152 -11.24 15.37 -8.42
CA SER A 152 -11.59 16.40 -9.42
C SER A 152 -12.15 15.76 -10.69
N LEU A 153 -11.61 14.62 -11.12
CA LEU A 153 -12.11 13.84 -12.25
C LEU A 153 -12.01 12.35 -11.93
N LEU A 154 -13.16 11.67 -11.94
CA LEU A 154 -13.30 10.22 -11.84
C LEU A 154 -13.56 9.61 -13.22
N ILE A 155 -13.37 8.31 -13.35
CA ILE A 155 -13.67 7.61 -14.61
C ILE A 155 -15.17 7.70 -14.91
N ARG A 156 -15.56 8.40 -15.97
CA ARG A 156 -16.94 8.69 -16.33
C ARG A 156 -17.73 9.39 -15.22
N GLY A 157 -17.04 10.27 -14.48
CA GLY A 157 -17.65 11.02 -13.39
C GLY A 157 -16.74 12.07 -12.82
N CYS A 158 -17.12 12.60 -11.67
CA CYS A 158 -16.33 13.52 -10.85
C CYS A 158 -16.79 13.42 -9.39
N GLY A 159 -15.98 13.92 -8.46
CA GLY A 159 -16.34 14.08 -7.07
C GLY A 159 -17.55 15.04 -6.91
N ARG A 160 -18.24 14.93 -5.78
CA ARG A 160 -19.31 15.84 -5.37
C ARG A 160 -18.76 17.23 -5.04
N THR A 161 -19.62 18.23 -5.03
CA THR A 161 -19.20 19.65 -4.84
C THR A 161 -19.97 20.38 -3.74
N ASP A 162 -20.72 19.65 -2.92
CA ASP A 162 -21.65 20.19 -1.93
C ASP A 162 -21.07 20.20 -0.49
N PHE A 163 -19.79 19.82 -0.31
CA PHE A 163 -19.07 19.86 0.96
C PHE A 163 -17.71 20.54 0.83
N GLN A 164 -17.04 20.78 1.97
CA GLN A 164 -15.65 21.24 2.05
C GLN A 164 -15.32 22.41 1.12
N GLN A 165 -16.23 23.39 1.04
CA GLN A 165 -16.11 24.58 0.18
C GLN A 165 -16.04 24.21 -1.32
N GLY A 166 -16.71 23.12 -1.71
CA GLY A 166 -16.84 22.71 -3.09
C GLY A 166 -17.64 23.70 -3.94
N SER A 167 -17.42 23.66 -5.26
CA SER A 167 -18.12 24.51 -6.23
C SER A 167 -18.18 23.82 -7.59
N PRO A 168 -19.36 23.59 -8.13
CA PRO A 168 -19.51 23.00 -9.46
C PRO A 168 -18.82 23.84 -10.55
N GLN A 169 -18.95 25.16 -10.49
CA GLN A 169 -18.33 26.05 -11.48
C GLN A 169 -16.81 25.97 -11.46
N GLN A 170 -16.22 25.92 -10.25
CA GLN A 170 -14.77 25.76 -10.11
C GLN A 170 -14.31 24.38 -10.59
N LEU A 171 -15.07 23.32 -10.26
CA LEU A 171 -14.72 21.95 -10.69
C LEU A 171 -14.74 21.86 -12.23
N PHE A 172 -15.78 22.39 -12.87
CA PHE A 172 -15.88 22.45 -14.33
C PHE A 172 -14.66 23.16 -14.94
N ALA A 173 -14.37 24.37 -14.45
CA ALA A 173 -13.20 25.14 -14.91
C ALA A 173 -11.88 24.41 -14.68
N SER A 174 -11.69 23.81 -13.50
CA SER A 174 -10.48 23.04 -13.15
C SER A 174 -10.27 21.86 -14.10
N VAL A 175 -11.30 21.07 -14.34
CA VAL A 175 -11.18 19.89 -15.22
C VAL A 175 -10.86 20.33 -16.66
N HIS A 176 -11.60 21.30 -17.19
CA HIS A 176 -11.41 21.75 -18.57
C HIS A 176 -10.09 22.51 -18.80
N GLN A 177 -9.60 23.27 -17.81
CA GLN A 177 -8.39 24.10 -17.96
C GLN A 177 -7.11 23.40 -17.48
N GLN A 178 -7.20 22.44 -16.56
CA GLN A 178 -6.02 21.82 -15.95
C GLN A 178 -5.85 20.35 -16.29
N ILE A 179 -6.94 19.58 -16.53
CA ILE A 179 -6.86 18.14 -16.78
C ILE A 179 -7.06 17.83 -18.26
N LEU A 180 -8.18 18.30 -18.86
CA LEU A 180 -8.48 17.98 -20.26
C LEU A 180 -7.59 18.74 -21.27
N THR A 181 -6.68 19.61 -20.83
CA THR A 181 -5.62 20.23 -21.62
C THR A 181 -4.36 19.37 -21.76
N LEU A 182 -4.26 18.29 -20.99
CA LEU A 182 -3.17 17.32 -21.13
C LEU A 182 -3.28 16.58 -22.47
N PRO A 183 -2.19 15.93 -22.95
CA PRO A 183 -2.23 15.12 -24.16
C PRO A 183 -3.34 14.07 -24.14
N ASP A 184 -3.94 13.78 -25.27
CA ASP A 184 -5.03 12.78 -25.39
C ASP A 184 -4.65 11.39 -24.87
N THR A 185 -3.37 11.04 -24.98
CA THR A 185 -2.79 9.78 -24.52
C THR A 185 -2.42 9.77 -23.04
N CYS A 186 -2.52 10.92 -22.34
CA CYS A 186 -2.26 10.96 -20.90
C CYS A 186 -3.25 10.07 -20.16
N LEU A 187 -2.72 9.14 -19.37
CA LEU A 187 -3.53 8.25 -18.53
C LEU A 187 -3.93 8.98 -17.23
N LEU A 188 -5.20 8.89 -16.89
CA LEU A 188 -5.78 9.53 -15.72
C LEU A 188 -6.10 8.49 -14.66
N TYR A 189 -5.60 8.74 -13.45
CA TYR A 189 -5.71 7.91 -12.28
C TYR A 189 -6.48 8.65 -11.17
N PRO A 190 -7.77 8.32 -10.92
CA PRO A 190 -8.58 8.98 -9.89
C PRO A 190 -8.28 8.46 -8.49
N ALA A 191 -8.70 9.20 -7.44
CA ALA A 191 -8.61 8.69 -6.07
C ALA A 191 -9.59 7.54 -5.80
N HIS A 192 -10.75 7.52 -6.47
CA HIS A 192 -11.80 6.54 -6.22
C HIS A 192 -12.33 5.88 -7.48
N ASP A 193 -12.69 4.60 -7.38
CA ASP A 193 -13.62 3.94 -8.29
C ASP A 193 -14.44 2.87 -7.54
N TYR A 194 -15.73 2.82 -7.89
CA TYR A 194 -16.72 1.92 -7.25
C TYR A 194 -17.14 0.76 -8.16
N ARG A 195 -16.50 0.62 -9.33
CA ARG A 195 -16.85 -0.33 -10.39
C ARG A 195 -15.71 -1.25 -10.80
N GLY A 196 -14.53 -1.07 -10.20
CA GLY A 196 -13.33 -1.84 -10.54
C GLY A 196 -12.62 -1.37 -11.81
N ILE A 197 -12.88 -0.12 -12.25
CA ILE A 197 -12.15 0.49 -13.37
C ILE A 197 -10.94 1.22 -12.81
N THR A 198 -9.76 0.96 -13.34
CA THR A 198 -8.51 1.37 -12.72
C THR A 198 -7.85 2.59 -13.36
N VAL A 199 -8.17 2.87 -14.62
CA VAL A 199 -7.52 3.92 -15.42
C VAL A 199 -8.41 4.34 -16.58
N THR A 200 -8.29 5.60 -16.98
CA THR A 200 -8.88 6.16 -18.20
C THR A 200 -7.86 7.05 -18.92
N SER A 201 -8.25 7.75 -19.97
CA SER A 201 -7.40 8.71 -20.67
C SER A 201 -8.08 10.06 -20.85
N VAL A 202 -7.30 11.09 -21.12
CA VAL A 202 -7.83 12.42 -21.43
C VAL A 202 -8.78 12.37 -22.63
N ALA A 203 -8.40 11.65 -23.69
CA ALA A 203 -9.25 11.48 -24.87
C ALA A 203 -10.59 10.84 -24.55
N GLU A 204 -10.59 9.80 -23.70
CA GLU A 204 -11.80 9.12 -23.28
C GLU A 204 -12.71 10.02 -22.44
N GLU A 205 -12.17 10.69 -21.42
CA GLU A 205 -12.98 11.54 -20.54
C GLU A 205 -13.49 12.78 -21.27
N ARG A 206 -12.70 13.39 -22.15
CA ARG A 206 -13.14 14.49 -23.00
C ARG A 206 -14.34 14.10 -23.88
N ARG A 207 -14.37 12.86 -24.38
CA ARG A 207 -15.41 12.40 -25.29
C ARG A 207 -16.60 11.76 -24.58
N PHE A 208 -16.36 10.99 -23.54
CA PHE A 208 -17.35 10.06 -23.00
C PHE A 208 -17.72 10.31 -21.54
N ASN A 209 -17.11 11.30 -20.85
CA ASN A 209 -17.54 11.63 -19.51
C ASN A 209 -18.95 12.25 -19.57
N PRO A 210 -19.98 11.63 -18.94
CA PRO A 210 -21.37 12.10 -19.10
C PRO A 210 -21.65 13.41 -18.37
N ARG A 211 -20.70 13.88 -17.53
CA ARG A 211 -20.87 15.11 -16.73
C ARG A 211 -19.97 16.25 -17.23
N LEU A 212 -18.79 15.93 -17.78
CA LEU A 212 -17.74 16.89 -18.07
C LEU A 212 -17.20 16.79 -19.51
N GLY A 213 -17.67 15.81 -20.28
CA GLY A 213 -17.21 15.59 -21.66
C GLY A 213 -18.24 16.02 -22.69
N GLY A 214 -17.89 15.86 -23.98
CA GLY A 214 -18.76 16.21 -25.10
C GLY A 214 -19.09 17.72 -25.14
N ASP A 215 -20.36 18.01 -25.36
CA ASP A 215 -20.90 19.38 -25.47
C ASP A 215 -21.51 19.91 -24.17
N VAL A 216 -21.23 19.26 -23.01
CA VAL A 216 -21.74 19.70 -21.71
C VAL A 216 -21.17 21.05 -21.35
N ASP A 217 -22.03 22.01 -21.07
CA ASP A 217 -21.62 23.33 -20.61
C ASP A 217 -21.62 23.47 -19.08
N VAL A 218 -21.12 24.59 -18.57
CA VAL A 218 -21.04 24.84 -17.12
C VAL A 218 -22.41 24.97 -16.46
N GLY A 219 -23.44 25.39 -17.20
CA GLY A 219 -24.81 25.51 -16.73
C GLY A 219 -25.45 24.14 -16.51
N ASP A 220 -25.34 23.26 -17.51
CA ASP A 220 -25.80 21.87 -17.46
C ASP A 220 -25.11 21.11 -16.32
N PHE A 221 -23.77 21.21 -16.24
CA PHE A 221 -22.99 20.59 -15.19
C PHE A 221 -23.40 21.07 -13.79
N SER A 222 -23.48 22.38 -13.59
CA SER A 222 -23.85 22.97 -12.29
C SER A 222 -25.29 22.61 -11.89
N GLY A 223 -26.18 22.61 -12.84
CA GLY A 223 -27.59 22.19 -12.64
C GLY A 223 -27.64 20.72 -12.16
N TYR A 224 -26.91 19.84 -12.81
CA TYR A 224 -26.80 18.43 -12.40
C TYR A 224 -26.20 18.28 -11.00
N MET A 225 -25.05 18.91 -10.74
CA MET A 225 -24.33 18.78 -9.47
C MET A 225 -25.10 19.28 -8.27
N ASN A 226 -25.86 20.37 -8.43
CA ASN A 226 -26.70 20.94 -7.37
C ASN A 226 -27.91 20.06 -7.00
N HIS A 227 -28.23 19.04 -7.79
CA HIS A 227 -29.39 18.15 -7.57
C HIS A 227 -28.97 16.69 -7.34
N LEU A 228 -27.70 16.40 -7.07
CA LEU A 228 -27.22 15.03 -6.84
C LEU A 228 -27.85 14.35 -5.63
N ASN A 229 -28.21 15.10 -4.58
CA ASN A 229 -28.86 14.60 -3.35
C ASN A 229 -28.21 13.33 -2.78
N LEU A 230 -26.88 13.23 -2.81
CA LEU A 230 -26.16 12.10 -2.28
C LEU A 230 -26.20 12.06 -0.75
N PRO A 231 -26.25 10.88 -0.11
CA PRO A 231 -26.17 10.78 1.33
C PRO A 231 -24.87 11.40 1.86
N HIS A 232 -24.89 11.85 3.11
CA HIS A 232 -23.72 12.37 3.80
C HIS A 232 -22.61 11.29 3.87
N PRO A 233 -21.33 11.61 3.58
CA PRO A 233 -20.25 10.65 3.72
C PRO A 233 -20.16 10.15 5.18
N LYS A 234 -20.15 8.83 5.37
CA LYS A 234 -20.27 8.20 6.70
C LYS A 234 -19.15 8.57 7.68
N LEU A 235 -17.95 8.79 7.18
CA LEU A 235 -16.76 9.06 7.98
C LEU A 235 -16.34 10.54 8.01
N MET A 236 -17.10 11.43 7.37
CA MET A 236 -16.73 12.83 7.20
C MET A 236 -16.42 13.53 8.52
N ASP A 237 -17.23 13.29 9.56
CA ASP A 237 -17.07 13.93 10.87
C ASP A 237 -15.83 13.45 11.62
N VAL A 238 -15.26 12.33 11.21
CA VAL A 238 -14.03 11.75 11.78
C VAL A 238 -12.83 12.01 10.86
N ALA A 239 -12.97 11.72 9.58
CA ALA A 239 -11.87 11.76 8.63
C ALA A 239 -11.41 13.21 8.34
N VAL A 240 -12.32 14.15 8.11
CA VAL A 240 -11.93 15.53 7.78
C VAL A 240 -11.12 16.20 8.90
N PRO A 241 -11.54 16.18 10.19
CA PRO A 241 -10.71 16.71 11.27
C PRO A 241 -9.37 15.99 11.43
N ALA A 242 -9.35 14.65 11.28
CA ALA A 242 -8.12 13.87 11.34
C ALA A 242 -7.16 14.24 10.19
N ASN A 243 -7.67 14.41 8.97
CA ASN A 243 -6.88 14.72 7.78
C ASN A 243 -6.37 16.17 7.76
N LEU A 244 -7.05 17.10 8.42
CA LEU A 244 -6.52 18.44 8.70
C LEU A 244 -5.30 18.40 9.66
N ARG A 245 -5.12 17.27 10.36
CA ARG A 245 -3.93 16.97 11.17
C ARG A 245 -3.06 15.89 10.48
N CYS A 246 -3.17 15.73 9.17
CA CYS A 246 -2.44 14.76 8.36
C CYS A 246 -2.59 13.30 8.83
N GLY A 247 -3.72 12.94 9.43
CA GLY A 247 -3.97 11.60 9.96
C GLY A 247 -3.34 11.31 11.32
N LYS A 248 -2.82 12.32 12.04
CA LYS A 248 -2.28 12.14 13.39
C LYS A 248 -3.41 11.72 14.35
N PRO A 249 -3.28 10.58 15.07
CA PRO A 249 -4.28 10.14 16.03
C PRO A 249 -4.37 11.09 17.24
N GLU A 250 -5.48 11.02 17.96
CA GLU A 250 -5.60 11.64 19.27
C GLU A 250 -4.73 10.87 20.28
N GLY A 251 -3.66 11.48 20.74
CA GLY A 251 -2.59 10.84 21.53
C GLY A 251 -1.32 10.69 20.68
N ASP A 252 -0.17 10.61 21.37
CA ASP A 252 1.13 10.68 20.68
C ASP A 252 1.67 9.34 20.18
N THR A 253 0.95 8.24 20.42
CA THR A 253 1.46 6.90 20.07
C THR A 253 0.60 6.28 18.97
N PRO A 254 1.14 6.04 17.76
CA PRO A 254 0.47 5.23 16.78
C PRO A 254 0.33 3.80 17.29
N ALA A 255 -0.68 3.07 16.78
CA ALA A 255 -0.72 1.63 16.96
C ALA A 255 0.61 1.04 16.44
N PRO A 256 1.21 0.06 17.13
CA PRO A 256 2.47 -0.52 16.69
C PRO A 256 2.31 -1.10 15.28
N ASP A 257 3.23 -0.75 14.39
CA ASP A 257 3.24 -1.23 13.00
C ASP A 257 3.55 -2.73 12.89
N SER A 258 4.03 -3.33 13.98
CA SER A 258 4.46 -4.74 14.04
C SER A 258 3.98 -5.40 15.32
N PRO A 259 3.68 -6.71 15.29
CA PRO A 259 3.47 -7.49 16.50
C PRO A 259 4.71 -7.43 17.40
N THR A 260 4.48 -7.35 18.73
CA THR A 260 5.56 -7.13 19.71
C THR A 260 6.14 -8.41 20.31
N TRP A 261 5.61 -9.60 19.94
CA TRP A 261 6.02 -10.87 20.52
C TRP A 261 7.34 -11.42 19.95
N ALA A 262 7.77 -10.96 18.77
CA ALA A 262 9.07 -11.21 18.16
C ALA A 262 9.39 -10.11 17.13
N PRO A 263 10.66 -9.97 16.70
CA PRO A 263 11.00 -9.12 15.57
C PRO A 263 10.48 -9.77 14.26
N LEU A 264 9.38 -9.23 13.75
CA LEU A 264 8.71 -9.72 12.56
C LEU A 264 8.79 -8.72 11.42
N THR A 265 8.82 -9.23 10.19
CA THR A 265 8.73 -8.44 8.97
C THR A 265 7.43 -8.76 8.25
N LEU A 266 6.60 -7.76 7.98
CA LEU A 266 5.43 -7.93 7.14
C LEU A 266 5.86 -7.97 5.68
N ARG A 267 5.38 -8.97 4.93
CA ARG A 267 5.51 -9.01 3.48
C ARG A 267 4.29 -8.37 2.81
N PHE A 268 4.49 -7.85 1.61
CA PHE A 268 3.38 -7.28 0.82
C PHE A 268 2.24 -8.27 0.58
N SER A 269 2.54 -9.56 0.58
CA SER A 269 1.54 -10.65 0.56
C SER A 269 0.63 -10.70 1.80
N GLY A 270 0.87 -9.87 2.82
CA GLY A 270 0.11 -9.85 4.08
C GLY A 270 0.54 -10.91 5.09
N VAL A 271 1.69 -11.56 4.87
CA VAL A 271 2.23 -12.59 5.78
C VAL A 271 3.35 -12.00 6.62
N TRP A 272 3.25 -12.18 7.94
CA TRP A 272 4.36 -11.89 8.85
C TRP A 272 5.42 -12.96 8.73
N GLU A 273 6.68 -12.57 8.63
CA GLU A 273 7.83 -13.46 8.62
C GLU A 273 8.74 -13.25 9.82
N ILE A 274 9.30 -14.34 10.32
CA ILE A 274 10.34 -14.35 11.34
C ILE A 274 11.63 -14.89 10.75
N GLU A 275 12.75 -14.16 10.98
CA GLU A 275 14.07 -14.61 10.58
C GLU A 275 14.54 -15.83 11.42
N PRO A 276 15.34 -16.77 10.86
CA PRO A 276 15.77 -17.97 11.58
C PRO A 276 16.41 -17.69 12.94
N MET A 277 17.34 -16.74 13.03
CA MET A 277 17.97 -16.38 14.29
C MET A 277 16.99 -15.81 15.31
N ALA A 278 16.06 -14.95 14.86
CA ALA A 278 15.03 -14.41 15.73
C ALA A 278 14.08 -15.50 16.24
N LEU A 279 13.74 -16.49 15.42
CA LEU A 279 12.96 -17.64 15.88
C LEU A 279 13.74 -18.48 16.93
N LEU A 280 15.01 -18.70 16.73
CA LEU A 280 15.82 -19.44 17.70
C LEU A 280 15.81 -18.76 19.08
N GLU A 281 15.92 -17.42 19.11
CA GLU A 281 15.89 -16.64 20.36
C GLU A 281 14.50 -16.65 21.03
N HIS A 282 13.44 -16.82 20.25
CA HIS A 282 12.05 -16.78 20.72
C HIS A 282 11.38 -18.15 20.80
N ALA A 283 12.08 -19.24 20.49
CA ALA A 283 11.51 -20.60 20.37
C ALA A 283 10.72 -21.07 21.60
N ALA A 284 11.16 -20.69 22.80
CA ALA A 284 10.45 -21.05 24.03
C ALA A 284 9.10 -20.36 24.24
N LYS A 285 8.86 -19.25 23.53
CA LYS A 285 7.65 -18.41 23.67
C LYS A 285 6.59 -18.70 22.61
N VAL A 286 6.92 -19.46 21.58
CA VAL A 286 6.05 -19.71 20.42
C VAL A 286 5.72 -21.19 20.29
N GLN A 287 4.71 -21.50 19.51
CA GLN A 287 4.44 -22.84 19.01
C GLN A 287 5.04 -22.95 17.61
N ILE A 288 5.89 -23.93 17.36
CA ILE A 288 6.49 -24.18 16.05
C ILE A 288 5.68 -25.30 15.39
N VAL A 289 5.06 -25.01 14.25
CA VAL A 289 4.23 -25.95 13.51
C VAL A 289 4.88 -26.26 12.16
N ASP A 290 5.41 -27.47 12.02
CA ASP A 290 5.96 -27.93 10.75
C ASP A 290 4.83 -28.50 9.88
N VAL A 291 4.58 -27.84 8.74
CA VAL A 291 3.49 -28.19 7.83
C VAL A 291 3.95 -29.07 6.66
N ARG A 292 5.13 -29.69 6.78
CA ARG A 292 5.63 -30.67 5.81
C ARG A 292 4.94 -32.03 6.02
N GLU A 293 5.15 -32.93 5.06
CA GLU A 293 4.73 -34.31 5.21
C GLU A 293 5.69 -35.09 6.14
N ALA A 294 5.20 -36.16 6.78
CA ALA A 294 5.95 -36.96 7.72
C ALA A 294 7.33 -37.44 7.20
N PRO A 295 7.47 -37.90 5.95
CA PRO A 295 8.78 -38.26 5.40
C PRO A 295 9.77 -37.09 5.30
N GLU A 296 9.28 -35.84 5.09
CA GLU A 296 10.14 -34.67 5.03
C GLU A 296 10.59 -34.21 6.43
N PHE A 297 9.79 -34.47 7.46
CA PHE A 297 10.09 -34.10 8.84
C PHE A 297 11.30 -34.87 9.38
N ILE A 298 11.47 -36.10 8.98
CA ILE A 298 12.56 -37.00 9.39
C ILE A 298 13.65 -37.17 8.32
N ASP A 299 13.60 -36.37 7.24
CA ASP A 299 14.60 -36.43 6.17
C ASP A 299 15.94 -35.80 6.58
N ARG A 300 16.89 -35.70 5.64
CA ARG A 300 18.20 -35.10 5.83
C ARG A 300 18.19 -33.63 6.29
N LEU A 301 17.07 -32.91 6.13
CA LEU A 301 16.95 -31.55 6.65
C LEU A 301 16.63 -31.55 8.15
N GLY A 302 16.08 -32.65 8.68
CA GLY A 302 15.58 -32.69 10.04
C GLY A 302 14.40 -31.74 10.25
N HIS A 303 14.14 -31.37 11.49
CA HIS A 303 13.11 -30.42 11.87
C HIS A 303 13.60 -29.50 13.01
N LEU A 304 12.89 -28.43 13.30
CA LEU A 304 13.22 -27.57 14.42
C LEU A 304 12.97 -28.30 15.75
N PRO A 305 13.86 -28.16 16.74
CA PRO A 305 13.61 -28.73 18.07
C PRO A 305 12.29 -28.22 18.65
N GLY A 306 11.44 -29.16 19.11
CA GLY A 306 10.13 -28.86 19.67
C GLY A 306 9.04 -28.52 18.64
N ALA A 307 9.29 -28.69 17.35
CA ALA A 307 8.27 -28.50 16.32
C ALA A 307 7.22 -29.62 16.36
N GLN A 308 5.95 -29.23 16.30
CA GLN A 308 4.83 -30.14 16.14
C GLN A 308 4.59 -30.36 14.64
N LEU A 309 4.51 -31.63 14.22
CA LEU A 309 4.19 -31.97 12.83
C LEU A 309 2.67 -31.93 12.63
N VAL A 310 2.22 -31.00 11.81
CA VAL A 310 0.82 -30.89 11.35
C VAL A 310 0.84 -30.63 9.85
N PRO A 311 0.81 -31.67 9.00
CA PRO A 311 0.84 -31.50 7.55
C PRO A 311 -0.18 -30.49 7.06
N LEU A 312 0.18 -29.67 6.06
CA LEU A 312 -0.68 -28.61 5.54
C LEU A 312 -2.07 -29.11 5.14
N SER A 313 -2.13 -30.33 4.59
CA SER A 313 -3.37 -31.01 4.21
C SER A 313 -4.30 -31.32 5.38
N GLN A 314 -3.75 -31.43 6.59
CA GLN A 314 -4.48 -31.76 7.82
C GLN A 314 -4.66 -30.56 8.75
N LEU A 315 -4.04 -29.41 8.43
CA LEU A 315 -3.97 -28.27 9.34
C LEU A 315 -5.34 -27.80 9.83
N MET A 316 -6.29 -27.68 8.90
CA MET A 316 -7.64 -27.19 9.25
C MET A 316 -8.44 -28.15 10.12
N ASP A 317 -8.17 -29.45 10.04
CA ASP A 317 -8.83 -30.50 10.85
C ASP A 317 -8.20 -30.66 12.24
N ARG A 318 -7.00 -30.10 12.44
CA ARG A 318 -6.21 -30.27 13.67
C ARG A 318 -5.94 -28.94 14.39
N LEU A 319 -6.75 -27.91 14.15
CA LEU A 319 -6.60 -26.60 14.80
C LEU A 319 -6.73 -26.65 16.33
N ASP A 320 -7.50 -27.58 16.85
CA ASP A 320 -7.71 -27.77 18.29
C ASP A 320 -6.47 -28.32 19.04
N GLU A 321 -5.46 -28.78 18.29
CA GLU A 321 -4.17 -29.19 18.87
C GLU A 321 -3.25 -27.97 19.13
N LEU A 322 -3.63 -26.79 18.64
CA LEU A 322 -2.84 -25.56 18.76
C LEU A 322 -3.45 -24.62 19.80
N ASP A 323 -2.60 -24.03 20.61
CA ASP A 323 -2.99 -23.03 21.60
C ASP A 323 -3.23 -21.68 20.92
N ARG A 324 -4.44 -21.14 21.01
CA ARG A 324 -4.83 -19.87 20.35
C ARG A 324 -4.23 -18.64 21.03
N ASP A 325 -3.80 -18.76 22.26
CA ASP A 325 -3.25 -17.66 23.06
C ASP A 325 -1.71 -17.55 22.94
N ARG A 326 -1.08 -18.54 22.29
CA ARG A 326 0.37 -18.53 22.02
C ARG A 326 0.66 -18.20 20.57
N PRO A 327 1.72 -17.41 20.28
CA PRO A 327 2.15 -17.17 18.91
C PRO A 327 2.51 -18.45 18.17
N VAL A 328 2.12 -18.56 16.92
CA VAL A 328 2.39 -19.72 16.06
C VAL A 328 3.39 -19.32 14.97
N VAL A 329 4.47 -20.10 14.85
CA VAL A 329 5.40 -19.99 13.72
C VAL A 329 5.25 -21.22 12.84
N ALA A 330 4.72 -21.03 11.65
CA ALA A 330 4.61 -22.07 10.65
C ALA A 330 5.94 -22.29 9.92
N VAL A 331 6.31 -23.56 9.73
CA VAL A 331 7.56 -23.96 9.09
C VAL A 331 7.28 -24.94 7.96
N CYS A 332 8.00 -24.79 6.85
CA CYS A 332 8.04 -25.82 5.81
C CYS A 332 9.45 -25.89 5.19
N ARG A 333 9.60 -26.53 4.04
CA ARG A 333 10.90 -26.67 3.42
C ARG A 333 11.54 -25.33 3.03
N SER A 334 10.79 -24.44 2.34
CA SER A 334 11.30 -23.20 1.72
C SER A 334 10.53 -21.92 2.10
N GLY A 335 9.54 -22.02 2.99
CA GLY A 335 8.69 -20.88 3.36
C GLY A 335 7.35 -20.79 2.61
N VAL A 336 7.18 -21.46 1.47
CA VAL A 336 5.97 -21.30 0.62
C VAL A 336 4.73 -21.92 1.23
N ARG A 337 4.78 -23.20 1.64
CA ARG A 337 3.64 -23.89 2.28
C ARG A 337 3.32 -23.30 3.64
N SER A 338 4.33 -22.91 4.40
CA SER A 338 4.15 -22.28 5.71
C SER A 338 3.58 -20.86 5.62
N ALA A 339 3.88 -20.09 4.57
CA ALA A 339 3.18 -18.85 4.30
C ALA A 339 1.68 -19.06 4.07
N GLN A 340 1.31 -20.08 3.28
CA GLN A 340 -0.09 -20.46 3.10
C GLN A 340 -0.74 -20.91 4.43
N ALA A 341 -0.02 -21.72 5.23
CA ALA A 341 -0.48 -22.12 6.55
C ALA A 341 -0.73 -20.91 7.46
N SER A 342 0.16 -19.91 7.45
CA SER A 342 -0.01 -18.66 8.21
C SER A 342 -1.29 -17.93 7.84
N VAL A 343 -1.61 -17.84 6.55
CA VAL A 343 -2.88 -17.24 6.08
C VAL A 343 -4.10 -18.05 6.56
N LEU A 344 -4.04 -19.37 6.51
CA LEU A 344 -5.14 -20.23 6.97
C LEU A 344 -5.36 -20.10 8.48
N LEU A 345 -4.29 -20.11 9.27
CA LEU A 345 -4.34 -19.92 10.72
C LEU A 345 -4.92 -18.56 11.10
N ALA A 346 -4.48 -17.49 10.43
CA ALA A 346 -5.02 -16.15 10.65
C ALA A 346 -6.53 -16.07 10.35
N LYS A 347 -6.98 -16.66 9.24
CA LYS A 347 -8.41 -16.78 8.90
C LYS A 347 -9.21 -17.64 9.90
N ALA A 348 -8.56 -18.60 10.53
CA ALA A 348 -9.16 -19.42 11.58
C ALA A 348 -9.18 -18.76 12.96
N GLY A 349 -8.73 -17.48 13.06
CA GLY A 349 -8.80 -16.66 14.26
C GLY A 349 -7.56 -16.71 15.17
N PHE A 350 -6.43 -17.23 14.70
CA PHE A 350 -5.14 -17.07 15.39
C PHE A 350 -4.60 -15.65 15.15
N SER A 351 -4.46 -14.87 16.22
CA SER A 351 -4.08 -13.46 16.13
C SER A 351 -2.58 -13.22 15.98
N GLN A 352 -1.75 -14.21 16.34
CA GLN A 352 -0.28 -14.10 16.37
C GLN A 352 0.34 -15.23 15.56
N VAL A 353 0.52 -15.01 14.26
CA VAL A 353 1.03 -16.03 13.33
C VAL A 353 2.16 -15.45 12.48
N ALA A 354 3.23 -16.21 12.30
CA ALA A 354 4.30 -15.88 11.38
C ALA A 354 4.78 -17.10 10.58
N ASN A 355 5.36 -16.85 9.43
CA ASN A 355 6.06 -17.79 8.58
C ASN A 355 7.55 -17.76 8.88
N LEU A 356 8.23 -18.90 8.98
CA LEU A 356 9.69 -18.94 9.02
C LEU A 356 10.26 -18.56 7.64
N ALA A 357 10.98 -17.46 7.58
CA ALA A 357 11.62 -16.97 6.35
C ALA A 357 12.59 -18.00 5.77
N GLY A 358 12.37 -18.40 4.50
CA GLY A 358 13.19 -19.41 3.82
C GLY A 358 13.07 -20.84 4.33
N GLY A 359 12.27 -21.08 5.37
CA GLY A 359 11.99 -22.42 5.91
C GLY A 359 13.21 -23.20 6.36
N MET A 360 13.11 -24.54 6.36
CA MET A 360 14.18 -25.46 6.76
C MET A 360 15.44 -25.34 5.89
N LEU A 361 15.33 -24.95 4.64
CA LEU A 361 16.50 -24.75 3.78
C LEU A 361 17.39 -23.65 4.32
N ARG A 362 16.80 -22.49 4.65
CA ARG A 362 17.53 -21.37 5.20
C ARG A 362 18.01 -21.65 6.62
N TRP A 363 17.15 -22.23 7.47
CA TRP A 363 17.52 -22.65 8.82
C TRP A 363 18.80 -23.50 8.83
N LYS A 364 18.85 -24.48 7.94
CA LYS A 364 20.03 -25.37 7.84
C LYS A 364 21.24 -24.68 7.21
N SER A 365 21.06 -23.78 6.24
CA SER A 365 22.17 -23.03 5.63
C SER A 365 22.85 -22.08 6.62
N GLU A 366 22.11 -21.62 7.64
CA GLU A 366 22.62 -20.82 8.76
C GLU A 366 23.20 -21.68 9.90
N ALA A 367 23.33 -23.01 9.68
CA ALA A 367 23.87 -23.99 10.63
C ALA A 367 23.16 -24.00 12.01
N LEU A 368 21.86 -23.72 12.04
CA LEU A 368 21.04 -23.69 13.26
C LEU A 368 20.66 -25.10 13.73
N PRO A 369 20.35 -25.29 15.04
CA PRO A 369 20.05 -26.60 15.61
C PRO A 369 18.86 -27.30 14.93
N VAL A 370 19.04 -28.57 14.61
CA VAL A 370 17.98 -29.43 14.07
C VAL A 370 17.83 -30.68 14.93
N ALA A 371 16.61 -31.17 15.06
CA ALA A 371 16.30 -32.48 15.60
C ALA A 371 16.11 -33.48 14.44
N SER A 372 16.42 -34.75 14.72
CA SER A 372 16.30 -35.85 13.76
C SER A 372 15.61 -37.06 14.39
N ASP A 373 14.77 -36.84 15.39
CA ASP A 373 14.07 -37.89 16.11
C ASP A 373 13.08 -38.60 15.19
N SER A 374 12.94 -39.93 15.40
CA SER A 374 11.90 -40.72 14.75
C SER A 374 10.53 -40.30 15.29
N LEU A 375 9.54 -40.20 14.40
CA LEU A 375 8.13 -39.93 14.71
C LEU A 375 7.56 -40.89 15.74
#